data_b95a6a0e6b40e2dc36edf4602f15cb21
#
_entry.id   b95a6a0e6b40e2dc36edf4602f15cb21
#
_cell.length_a   1.000
_cell.length_b   1.000
_cell.length_c   1.000
_cell.angle_alpha   90.00
_cell.angle_beta   90.00
_cell.angle_gamma   90.00
#
_symmetry.space_group_name_H-M   'P 1'
#
loop_
_entity.id
_entity.type
_entity.pdbx_description
1 polymer ?
#
loop_
_entity_poly.entity_id
_entity_poly.type
_entity_poly.pdbx_seq_one_letter_code
_entity_poly.pdbx_strand_id
1 'polypeptide(L)'
;MAGGTKRQKDMRKALRALAPRLPMIDAEAILDIALAGHLRHLPPSIAVWQATTTHLRHEHTDYDALLNEGYDRDSARHFVADDINSMLADWGSQKRLNLEETE
;
A
#
# COMPACT_ATOMS: atom_id res chain seq x y z
N MET A 1 -24.66 2.13 6.54
CA MET A 1 -24.35 2.14 7.61
C MET A 1 -23.20 2.78 7.86
N ALA A 2 -23.24 3.33 8.59
CA ALA A 2 -22.30 4.03 8.67
C ALA A 2 -21.21 3.64 9.31
N GLY A 3 -20.34 4.06 9.24
CA GLY A 3 -19.27 4.07 9.99
C GLY A 3 -18.49 2.88 10.18
N GLY A 4 -19.03 1.92 10.56
CA GLY A 4 -18.30 0.76 10.95
C GLY A 4 -17.63 0.95 12.28
N THR A 5 -16.59 0.18 12.51
CA THR A 5 -15.92 0.16 13.81
C THR A 5 -14.95 1.32 13.96
N LYS A 6 -14.49 1.53 15.19
CA LYS A 6 -13.44 2.51 15.42
C LYS A 6 -12.19 2.19 14.60
N ARG A 7 -11.85 0.92 14.50
CA ARG A 7 -10.69 0.49 13.70
C ARG A 7 -10.84 0.91 12.24
N GLN A 8 -12.03 0.73 11.67
CA GLN A 8 -12.26 1.13 10.29
C GLN A 8 -12.12 2.63 10.12
N LYS A 9 -12.63 3.41 11.08
CA LYS A 9 -12.49 4.87 11.04
C LYS A 9 -11.04 5.30 11.15
N ASP A 10 -10.30 4.66 12.05
CA ASP A 10 -8.88 4.98 12.23
C ASP A 10 -8.08 4.63 10.98
N MET A 11 -8.42 3.52 10.32
CA MET A 11 -7.74 3.14 9.08
C MET A 11 -8.01 4.16 7.97
N ARG A 12 -9.27 4.60 7.82
CA ARG A 12 -9.59 5.61 6.82
C ARG A 12 -8.86 6.91 7.07
N LYS A 13 -8.78 7.32 8.34
CA LYS A 13 -8.09 8.54 8.69
C LYS A 13 -6.60 8.42 8.38
N ALA A 14 -5.99 7.29 8.74
CA ALA A 14 -4.58 7.05 8.47
C ALA A 14 -4.29 7.05 6.97
N LEU A 15 -5.18 6.42 6.20
CA LEU A 15 -4.99 6.35 4.75
C LEU A 15 -5.11 7.75 4.11
N ARG A 16 -6.07 8.56 4.57
CA ARG A 16 -6.22 9.91 4.06
C ARG A 16 -5.01 10.77 4.39
N ALA A 17 -4.44 10.56 5.58
CA ALA A 17 -3.23 11.28 5.95
C ALA A 17 -2.03 10.85 5.11
N LEU A 18 -1.95 9.54 4.80
CA LEU A 18 -0.85 9.03 4.01
C LEU A 18 -0.93 9.47 2.56
N ALA A 19 -2.11 9.39 1.96
CA ALA A 19 -2.28 9.62 0.53
C ALA A 19 -3.53 10.45 0.27
N PRO A 20 -3.44 11.77 0.48
CA PRO A 20 -4.64 12.63 0.42
C PRO A 20 -5.28 12.73 -0.96
N ARG A 21 -4.55 12.41 -2.03
CA ARG A 21 -5.12 12.46 -3.39
C ARG A 21 -5.45 11.09 -3.95
N LEU A 22 -5.49 10.08 -3.10
CA LEU A 22 -5.78 8.71 -3.49
C LEU A 22 -7.18 8.57 -4.09
N PRO A 23 -7.32 7.95 -5.26
CA PRO A 23 -8.64 7.71 -5.84
C PRO A 23 -9.47 6.77 -4.98
N MET A 24 -10.80 6.94 -5.02
CA MET A 24 -11.71 6.17 -4.18
C MET A 24 -11.61 4.67 -4.44
N ILE A 25 -11.47 4.27 -5.69
CA ILE A 25 -11.42 2.85 -6.01
C ILE A 25 -10.18 2.20 -5.40
N ASP A 26 -9.07 2.90 -5.41
CA ASP A 26 -7.85 2.40 -4.77
C ASP A 26 -7.99 2.43 -3.25
N ALA A 27 -8.64 3.45 -2.71
CA ALA A 27 -8.84 3.55 -1.28
C ALA A 27 -9.63 2.36 -0.75
N GLU A 28 -10.68 1.96 -1.45
CA GLU A 28 -11.49 0.83 -1.01
C GLU A 28 -10.70 -0.47 -1.04
N ALA A 29 -9.93 -0.68 -2.10
CA ALA A 29 -9.11 -1.88 -2.20
C ALA A 29 -8.04 -1.92 -1.10
N ILE A 30 -7.41 -0.78 -0.83
CA ILE A 30 -6.39 -0.69 0.21
C ILE A 30 -6.98 -0.95 1.59
N LEU A 31 -8.16 -0.39 1.86
CA LEU A 31 -8.81 -0.61 3.16
C LEU A 31 -9.16 -2.08 3.37
N ASP A 32 -9.59 -2.76 2.31
CA ASP A 32 -9.87 -4.19 2.43
C ASP A 32 -8.62 -4.95 2.84
N ILE A 33 -7.46 -4.61 2.28
CA ILE A 33 -6.19 -5.24 2.64
C ILE A 33 -5.81 -4.88 4.08
N ALA A 34 -5.91 -3.61 4.43
CA ALA A 34 -5.50 -3.13 5.76
C ALA A 34 -6.32 -3.75 6.87
N LEU A 35 -7.59 -4.05 6.59
CA LEU A 35 -8.47 -4.64 7.59
C LEU A 35 -8.42 -6.17 7.60
N ALA A 36 -7.61 -6.77 6.73
CA ALA A 36 -7.46 -8.22 6.71
C ALA A 36 -6.86 -8.75 8.00
N GLY A 37 -7.16 -10.01 8.30
CA GLY A 37 -6.79 -10.58 9.59
C GLY A 37 -5.32 -10.49 9.93
N HIS A 38 -4.45 -10.67 8.94
CA HIS A 38 -3.01 -10.68 9.22
C HIS A 38 -2.45 -9.29 9.52
N LEU A 39 -3.18 -8.22 9.23
CA LEU A 39 -2.74 -6.87 9.55
C LEU A 39 -3.50 -6.24 10.72
N ARG A 40 -4.50 -6.95 11.24
CA ARG A 40 -5.40 -6.32 12.21
C ARG A 40 -4.75 -6.00 13.56
N HIS A 41 -3.59 -6.58 13.83
CA HIS A 41 -2.90 -6.31 15.10
C HIS A 41 -1.97 -5.12 15.01
N LEU A 42 -1.76 -4.57 13.81
CA LEU A 42 -0.83 -3.48 13.62
C LEU A 42 -1.52 -2.13 13.86
N PRO A 43 -0.77 -1.12 14.31
CA PRO A 43 -1.33 0.23 14.36
C PRO A 43 -1.85 0.66 12.99
N PRO A 44 -2.89 1.50 12.95
CA PRO A 44 -3.47 1.89 11.66
C PRO A 44 -2.48 2.46 10.66
N SER A 45 -1.55 3.31 11.09
CA SER A 45 -0.59 3.90 10.16
C SER A 45 0.31 2.85 9.53
N ILE A 46 0.68 1.82 10.27
CA ILE A 46 1.52 0.76 9.74
C ILE A 46 0.70 -0.15 8.83
N ALA A 47 -0.52 -0.49 9.24
CA ALA A 47 -1.38 -1.35 8.44
C ALA A 47 -1.70 -0.72 7.10
N VAL A 48 -2.04 0.57 7.06
CA VAL A 48 -2.35 1.22 5.79
C VAL A 48 -1.11 1.39 4.92
N TRP A 49 0.06 1.58 5.53
CA TRP A 49 1.30 1.66 4.74
C TRP A 49 1.56 0.33 4.04
N GLN A 50 1.48 -0.78 4.78
CA GLN A 50 1.70 -2.10 4.19
C GLN A 50 0.65 -2.43 3.14
N ALA A 51 -0.61 -2.08 3.42
CA ALA A 51 -1.69 -2.32 2.46
C ALA A 51 -1.51 -1.50 1.19
N THR A 52 -1.08 -0.25 1.33
CA THR A 52 -0.89 0.64 0.18
C THR A 52 0.24 0.14 -0.71
N THR A 53 1.37 -0.23 -0.13
CA THR A 53 2.49 -0.72 -0.94
C THR A 53 2.16 -2.05 -1.59
N THR A 54 1.43 -2.93 -0.90
CA THR A 54 0.98 -4.19 -1.47
C THR A 54 0.05 -3.95 -2.66
N HIS A 55 -0.93 -3.08 -2.49
CA HIS A 55 -1.88 -2.74 -3.55
C HIS A 55 -1.15 -2.17 -4.77
N LEU A 56 -0.25 -1.22 -4.55
CA LEU A 56 0.50 -0.61 -5.65
C LEU A 56 1.34 -1.66 -6.36
N ARG A 57 1.99 -2.53 -5.62
CA ARG A 57 2.86 -3.54 -6.19
C ARG A 57 2.09 -4.46 -7.14
N HIS A 58 0.92 -4.92 -6.72
CA HIS A 58 0.16 -5.89 -7.50
C HIS A 58 -0.73 -5.25 -8.56
N GLU A 59 -1.26 -4.06 -8.32
CA GLU A 59 -2.25 -3.47 -9.22
C GLU A 59 -1.69 -2.39 -10.14
N HIS A 60 -0.57 -1.80 -9.80
CA HIS A 60 -0.06 -0.65 -10.54
C HIS A 60 1.37 -0.83 -11.05
N THR A 61 1.94 -2.02 -10.90
CA THR A 61 3.28 -2.30 -11.40
C THR A 61 3.31 -3.66 -12.07
N ASP A 62 4.45 -3.98 -12.69
CA ASP A 62 4.68 -5.25 -13.35
C ASP A 62 5.18 -6.34 -12.40
N TYR A 63 5.03 -6.15 -11.11
CA TYR A 63 5.59 -7.06 -10.11
C TYR A 63 5.17 -8.53 -10.36
N ASP A 64 3.87 -8.78 -10.56
CA ASP A 64 3.41 -10.15 -10.75
C ASP A 64 3.94 -10.74 -12.05
N ALA A 65 4.04 -9.93 -13.11
CA ALA A 65 4.60 -10.38 -14.37
C ALA A 65 6.08 -10.75 -14.20
N LEU A 66 6.83 -9.96 -13.43
CA LEU A 66 8.24 -10.26 -13.19
C LEU A 66 8.41 -11.58 -12.46
N LEU A 67 7.56 -11.85 -11.46
CA LEU A 67 7.60 -13.12 -10.76
C LEU A 67 7.32 -14.28 -11.72
N ASN A 68 6.36 -14.11 -12.63
CA ASN A 68 6.03 -15.15 -13.60
C ASN A 68 7.17 -15.39 -14.59
N GLU A 69 8.01 -14.38 -14.80
CA GLU A 69 9.17 -14.54 -15.68
C GLU A 69 10.37 -15.17 -14.99
N GLY A 70 10.25 -15.42 -13.69
CA GLY A 70 11.32 -16.09 -12.97
C GLY A 70 12.16 -15.22 -12.05
N TYR A 71 11.87 -13.93 -11.96
CA TYR A 71 12.58 -13.08 -11.02
C TYR A 71 12.18 -13.45 -9.60
N ASP A 72 13.12 -13.41 -8.66
CA ASP A 72 12.78 -13.63 -7.27
C ASP A 72 12.11 -12.37 -6.70
N ARG A 73 11.54 -12.51 -5.49
CA ARG A 73 10.77 -11.43 -4.89
C ARG A 73 11.60 -10.17 -4.67
N ASP A 74 12.82 -10.33 -4.19
CA ASP A 74 13.66 -9.17 -3.89
C ASP A 74 14.00 -8.40 -5.15
N SER A 75 14.35 -9.12 -6.23
CA SER A 75 14.65 -8.49 -7.50
C SER A 75 13.43 -7.80 -8.07
N ALA A 76 12.27 -8.47 -8.05
CA ALA A 76 11.05 -7.89 -8.57
C ALA A 76 10.66 -6.63 -7.80
N ARG A 77 10.77 -6.66 -6.46
CA ARG A 77 10.48 -5.48 -5.65
C ARG A 77 11.41 -4.33 -5.96
N HIS A 78 12.67 -4.63 -6.19
CA HIS A 78 13.64 -3.60 -6.54
C HIS A 78 13.28 -2.94 -7.87
N PHE A 79 12.90 -3.74 -8.87
CA PHE A 79 12.56 -3.21 -10.17
C PHE A 79 11.36 -2.29 -10.17
N VAL A 80 10.38 -2.54 -9.31
CA VAL A 80 9.15 -1.76 -9.32
C VAL A 80 9.11 -0.64 -8.26
N ALA A 81 10.15 -0.51 -7.46
CA ALA A 81 10.15 0.45 -6.35
C ALA A 81 9.99 1.90 -6.83
N ASP A 82 10.64 2.26 -7.92
CA ASP A 82 10.52 3.63 -8.44
C ASP A 82 9.11 3.91 -8.92
N ASP A 83 8.46 2.92 -9.54
CA ASP A 83 7.09 3.07 -9.99
C ASP A 83 6.16 3.27 -8.78
N ILE A 84 6.37 2.49 -7.72
CA ILE A 84 5.57 2.65 -6.51
C ILE A 84 5.77 4.04 -5.91
N ASN A 85 7.01 4.50 -5.81
CA ASN A 85 7.28 5.81 -5.26
C ASN A 85 6.69 6.93 -6.12
N SER A 86 6.67 6.76 -7.45
CA SER A 86 6.02 7.73 -8.33
C SER A 86 4.52 7.81 -8.05
N MET A 87 3.87 6.67 -7.88
CA MET A 87 2.45 6.64 -7.56
C MET A 87 2.17 7.24 -6.19
N LEU A 88 3.00 6.94 -5.21
CA LEU A 88 2.84 7.54 -3.88
C LEU A 88 2.92 9.06 -3.96
N ALA A 89 3.87 9.58 -4.72
CA ALA A 89 4.00 11.02 -4.90
C ALA A 89 2.76 11.61 -5.57
N ASP A 90 2.24 10.92 -6.59
CA ASP A 90 1.03 11.37 -7.28
C ASP A 90 -0.17 11.42 -6.32
N TRP A 91 -0.21 10.50 -5.38
CA TRP A 91 -1.30 10.45 -4.40
C TRP A 91 -1.08 11.39 -3.22
N GLY A 92 0.01 12.14 -3.24
CA GLY A 92 0.28 13.14 -2.20
C GLY A 92 1.01 12.62 -0.99
N SER A 93 1.55 11.40 -1.06
CA SER A 93 2.27 10.85 0.06
C SER A 93 3.65 11.49 0.21
N GLN A 94 4.02 11.77 1.45
CA GLN A 94 5.38 12.20 1.74
C GLN A 94 6.26 11.03 2.13
N LYS A 95 5.66 9.86 2.33
CA LYS A 95 6.39 8.65 2.65
C LYS A 95 6.66 7.87 1.39
N ARG A 96 7.80 7.23 1.32
CA ARG A 96 8.19 6.46 0.13
C ARG A 96 8.96 5.23 0.57
N LEU A 97 9.07 4.27 -0.34
CA LEU A 97 9.87 3.09 -0.08
C LEU A 97 11.34 3.47 -0.05
N ASN A 98 12.05 2.92 0.92
CA ASN A 98 13.48 3.13 1.03
C ASN A 98 14.15 1.79 0.76
N LEU A 99 14.72 1.64 -0.43
CA LEU A 99 15.33 0.38 -0.84
C LEU A 99 16.54 0.01 0.01
N GLU A 100 17.18 1.00 0.58
CA GLU A 100 18.38 0.73 1.38
C GLU A 100 18.05 0.12 2.73
N GLU A 101 16.78 0.21 3.14
CA GLU A 101 16.36 -0.35 4.41
C GLU A 101 15.67 -1.70 4.26
N THR A 102 15.54 -2.20 3.03
CA THR A 102 14.84 -3.45 2.86
C THR A 102 15.83 -4.58 2.85
N GLU A 103 16.24 -4.97 3.93
CA GLU A 103 17.19 -6.04 3.99
C GLU A 103 16.53 -7.36 4.10
#